data_a8c0d0e23e87aaa56b568414bf592fd4
#
_entry.id   a8c0d0e23e87aaa56b568414bf592fd4
#
_cell.length_a   1.000
_cell.length_b   1.000
_cell.length_c   1.000
_cell.angle_alpha   90.00
_cell.angle_beta   90.00
_cell.angle_gamma   90.00
#
_symmetry.space_group_name_H-M   'P 1'
#
loop_
_entity.id
_entity.type
_entity.pdbx_description
1 polymer ?
#
loop_
_entity_poly.entity_id
_entity_poly.type
_entity_poly.pdbx_seq_one_letter_code
_entity_poly.pdbx_strand_id
1 'polypeptide(L)'
;SLGQTIFLPGDLLVKFEGGLLRERIFGQTKSVEDAERDLGNAEKDLALRKIETAEADRQAELDVEFAEQDLAKYIEGTAPLAKLALKGDIDIAEEEIKRAEDRLVSTKKLRTKGYATDLEVQADELTIQKQNNLITKYRKQMELLERFDIPQMTKRYQSKLAQVRVSEKRMIEKSRTIVESQTETVDRRKAGLQAQRDKLELYQVQLIKTEMRAPQDGLVIFARSSSRYSESYIKLGADIRKGYGVIDLPDVSELMAVVQVHESYVRHLRNDLKAIVKIDSLPEQEFKGVVRLVAPTPDQRRRYYENISVYDTHVWIEDEHNQLPQDLKPGVSARAEIVIAELENVLKIPVQCVTTRRGQKVVQVKRGDAVESVPVETGQFNARFIEIREGLAAGDQVSLSPQIARSSKSDKSKTQAR
;
A
#
# COMPACT_ATOMS: atom_id res chain seq x y z
N SER A 1 -24.87 35.43 4.66
CA SER A 1 -25.42 35.27 3.31
C SER A 1 -24.39 34.58 2.43
N LEU A 2 -24.39 33.25 2.46
CA LEU A 2 -23.59 32.42 1.54
C LEU A 2 -24.42 32.16 0.28
N GLY A 3 -24.70 33.25 -0.47
CA GLY A 3 -25.35 33.19 -1.76
C GLY A 3 -24.30 33.12 -2.87
N GLN A 4 -24.32 32.04 -3.62
CA GLN A 4 -23.89 32.01 -5.03
C GLN A 4 -22.48 32.52 -5.30
N THR A 5 -21.48 31.83 -4.75
CA THR A 5 -20.11 32.01 -5.22
C THR A 5 -19.77 30.80 -6.09
N ILE A 6 -19.54 31.03 -7.38
CA ILE A 6 -18.95 30.06 -8.27
C ILE A 6 -17.48 29.97 -7.86
N PHE A 7 -17.04 28.78 -7.48
CA PHE A 7 -15.65 28.52 -7.14
C PHE A 7 -14.90 28.01 -8.38
N LEU A 8 -13.66 28.48 -8.52
CA LEU A 8 -12.75 28.02 -9.56
C LEU A 8 -11.91 26.82 -9.08
N PRO A 9 -11.36 26.01 -9.99
CA PRO A 9 -10.50 24.90 -9.62
C PRO A 9 -9.34 25.40 -8.75
N GLY A 10 -9.13 24.73 -7.61
CA GLY A 10 -8.09 25.09 -6.65
C GLY A 10 -8.51 26.03 -5.54
N ASP A 11 -9.69 26.64 -5.60
CA ASP A 11 -10.21 27.48 -4.52
C ASP A 11 -10.46 26.69 -3.23
N LEU A 12 -10.19 27.30 -2.08
CA LEU A 12 -10.38 26.67 -0.78
C LEU A 12 -11.87 26.61 -0.43
N LEU A 13 -12.40 25.40 -0.36
CA LEU A 13 -13.81 25.15 -0.02
C LEU A 13 -14.04 25.00 1.48
N VAL A 14 -13.22 24.17 2.13
CA VAL A 14 -13.32 23.85 3.55
C VAL A 14 -11.95 23.75 4.16
N LYS A 15 -11.82 24.30 5.36
CA LYS A 15 -10.65 24.11 6.21
C LYS A 15 -11.09 23.44 7.51
N PHE A 16 -10.60 22.22 7.72
CA PHE A 16 -10.78 21.52 8.98
C PHE A 16 -9.77 22.00 10.02
N GLU A 17 -10.15 21.89 11.29
CA GLU A 17 -9.23 22.22 12.37
C GLU A 17 -8.06 21.20 12.41
N GLY A 18 -6.85 21.70 12.20
CA GLY A 18 -5.62 20.90 12.17
C GLY A 18 -4.77 20.97 13.44
N GLY A 19 -5.29 21.52 14.55
CA GLY A 19 -4.50 21.76 15.77
C GLY A 19 -3.86 20.49 16.31
N LEU A 20 -4.64 19.44 16.52
CA LEU A 20 -4.15 18.14 16.99
C LEU A 20 -3.16 17.48 16.01
N LEU A 21 -3.33 17.67 14.70
CA LEU A 21 -2.39 17.13 13.70
C LEU A 21 -1.06 17.86 13.75
N ARG A 22 -1.05 19.17 13.94
CA ARG A 22 0.18 19.95 14.09
C ARG A 22 0.96 19.55 15.34
N GLU A 23 0.28 19.31 16.45
CA GLU A 23 0.90 18.81 17.67
C GLU A 23 1.48 17.41 17.46
N ARG A 24 0.77 16.52 16.79
CA ARG A 24 1.27 15.19 16.42
C ARG A 24 2.48 15.26 15.49
N ILE A 25 2.46 16.15 14.50
CA ILE A 25 3.60 16.40 13.60
C ILE A 25 4.80 16.86 14.40
N PHE A 26 4.62 17.84 15.30
CA PHE A 26 5.71 18.32 16.15
C PHE A 26 6.30 17.22 17.02
N GLY A 27 5.47 16.43 17.72
CA GLY A 27 5.92 15.27 18.49
C GLY A 27 6.61 14.21 17.64
N GLN A 28 6.09 13.95 16.44
CA GLN A 28 6.67 12.98 15.51
C GLN A 28 8.00 13.46 14.91
N THR A 29 8.15 14.76 14.63
CA THR A 29 9.43 15.35 14.18
C THR A 29 10.51 15.11 15.22
N LYS A 30 10.19 15.35 16.49
CA LYS A 30 11.12 15.07 17.60
C LYS A 30 11.50 13.59 17.67
N SER A 31 10.54 12.70 17.46
CA SER A 31 10.81 11.25 17.43
C SER A 31 11.72 10.85 16.25
N VAL A 32 11.63 11.53 15.11
CA VAL A 32 12.53 11.34 13.97
C VAL A 32 13.93 11.82 14.32
N GLU A 33 14.09 13.01 14.93
CA GLU A 33 15.38 13.55 15.38
C GLU A 33 16.06 12.64 16.41
N ASP A 34 15.30 12.07 17.34
CA ASP A 34 15.82 11.12 18.33
C ASP A 34 16.29 9.81 17.65
N ALA A 35 15.51 9.29 16.70
CA ALA A 35 15.89 8.11 15.93
C ALA A 35 17.11 8.34 15.02
N GLU A 36 17.27 9.54 14.45
CA GLU A 36 18.46 9.93 13.69
C GLU A 36 19.70 9.95 14.57
N ARG A 37 19.59 10.50 15.77
CA ARG A 37 20.68 10.53 16.76
C ARG A 37 21.06 9.11 17.20
N ASP A 38 20.08 8.27 17.47
CA ASP A 38 20.29 6.86 17.83
C ASP A 38 20.99 6.07 16.72
N LEU A 39 20.59 6.29 15.47
CA LEU A 39 21.27 5.70 14.31
C LEU A 39 22.73 6.19 14.22
N GLY A 40 22.95 7.49 14.30
CA GLY A 40 24.29 8.07 14.26
C GLY A 40 25.22 7.55 15.38
N ASN A 41 24.68 7.29 16.57
CA ASN A 41 25.44 6.67 17.67
C ASN A 41 25.76 5.20 17.35
N ALA A 42 24.79 4.43 16.85
CA ALA A 42 25.01 3.05 16.49
C ALA A 42 26.03 2.87 15.34
N GLU A 43 26.04 3.79 14.37
CA GLU A 43 27.04 3.82 13.28
C GLU A 43 28.45 4.10 13.81
N LYS A 44 28.58 5.05 14.76
CA LYS A 44 29.87 5.33 15.43
C LYS A 44 30.38 4.14 16.22
N ASP A 45 29.48 3.48 16.97
CA ASP A 45 29.81 2.27 17.73
C ASP A 45 30.25 1.13 16.80
N LEU A 46 29.59 0.94 15.66
CA LEU A 46 30.01 -0.03 14.65
C LEU A 46 31.40 0.29 14.10
N ALA A 47 31.67 1.56 13.80
CA ALA A 47 32.98 1.99 13.30
C ALA A 47 34.08 1.72 14.34
N LEU A 48 33.83 2.03 15.60
CA LEU A 48 34.75 1.77 16.70
C LEU A 48 35.01 0.27 16.86
N ARG A 49 33.96 -0.55 16.87
CA ARG A 49 34.09 -2.02 16.97
C ARG A 49 34.84 -2.64 15.82
N LYS A 50 34.69 -2.13 14.60
CA LYS A 50 35.47 -2.58 13.44
C LYS A 50 36.97 -2.31 13.62
N ILE A 51 37.33 -1.17 14.19
CA ILE A 51 38.73 -0.84 14.48
C ILE A 51 39.29 -1.77 15.57
N GLU A 52 38.58 -1.88 16.71
CA GLU A 52 38.99 -2.74 17.83
C GLU A 52 39.16 -4.20 17.40
N THR A 53 38.24 -4.74 16.60
CA THR A 53 38.33 -6.11 16.13
C THR A 53 39.45 -6.30 15.12
N ALA A 54 39.69 -5.35 14.23
CA ALA A 54 40.80 -5.42 13.28
C ALA A 54 42.18 -5.39 13.99
N GLU A 55 42.31 -4.58 15.06
CA GLU A 55 43.53 -4.58 15.88
C GLU A 55 43.72 -5.91 16.62
N ALA A 56 42.66 -6.50 17.18
CA ALA A 56 42.72 -7.81 17.85
C ALA A 56 43.08 -8.94 16.88
N ASP A 57 42.51 -8.95 15.67
CA ASP A 57 42.83 -9.91 14.64
C ASP A 57 44.28 -9.81 14.18
N ARG A 58 44.77 -8.57 13.98
CA ARG A 58 46.18 -8.33 13.63
C ARG A 58 47.14 -8.79 14.73
N GLN A 59 46.80 -8.55 16.00
CA GLN A 59 47.60 -9.00 17.12
C GLN A 59 47.66 -10.56 17.15
N ALA A 60 46.53 -11.22 16.93
CA ALA A 60 46.48 -12.69 16.87
C ALA A 60 47.30 -13.24 15.69
N GLU A 61 47.32 -12.59 14.54
CA GLU A 61 48.17 -12.92 13.38
C GLU A 61 49.66 -12.79 13.72
N LEU A 62 50.06 -11.69 14.36
CA LEU A 62 51.45 -11.47 14.83
C LEU A 62 51.89 -12.55 15.82
N ASP A 63 51.01 -12.96 16.74
CA ASP A 63 51.32 -14.04 17.70
C ASP A 63 51.58 -15.37 16.98
N VAL A 64 50.89 -15.66 15.89
CA VAL A 64 51.17 -16.84 15.02
C VAL A 64 52.50 -16.69 14.36
N GLU A 65 52.80 -15.53 13.75
CA GLU A 65 54.09 -15.27 13.08
C GLU A 65 55.24 -15.44 14.06
N PHE A 66 55.17 -14.89 15.28
CA PHE A 66 56.19 -15.07 16.31
C PHE A 66 56.38 -16.53 16.70
N ALA A 67 55.30 -17.30 16.83
CA ALA A 67 55.39 -18.73 17.16
C ALA A 67 56.00 -19.55 16.00
N GLU A 68 55.78 -19.17 14.75
CA GLU A 68 56.41 -19.74 13.58
C GLU A 68 57.92 -19.43 13.54
N GLN A 69 58.26 -18.16 13.79
CA GLN A 69 59.68 -17.74 13.86
C GLN A 69 60.42 -18.41 15.02
N ASP A 70 59.80 -18.58 16.20
CA ASP A 70 60.37 -19.31 17.34
C ASP A 70 60.67 -20.77 16.97
N LEU A 71 59.73 -21.44 16.30
CA LEU A 71 59.90 -22.81 15.81
C LEU A 71 61.03 -22.90 14.79
N ALA A 72 61.04 -22.02 13.78
CA ALA A 72 62.08 -21.97 12.75
C ALA A 72 63.46 -21.71 13.38
N LYS A 73 63.58 -20.70 14.25
CA LYS A 73 64.80 -20.38 14.98
C LYS A 73 65.34 -21.56 15.76
N TYR A 74 64.48 -22.35 16.40
CA TYR A 74 64.89 -23.52 17.14
C TYR A 74 65.42 -24.63 16.19
N ILE A 75 64.64 -24.95 15.14
CA ILE A 75 64.96 -26.06 14.20
C ILE A 75 66.17 -25.71 13.36
N GLU A 76 66.27 -24.52 12.81
CA GLU A 76 67.29 -24.11 11.85
C GLU A 76 68.54 -23.53 12.49
N GLY A 77 68.41 -22.95 13.70
CA GLY A 77 69.46 -22.26 14.42
C GLY A 77 69.91 -22.98 15.68
N THR A 78 69.08 -23.00 16.71
CA THR A 78 69.50 -23.39 18.08
C THR A 78 69.88 -24.87 18.16
N ALA A 79 69.09 -25.77 17.59
CA ALA A 79 69.34 -27.21 17.65
C ALA A 79 70.59 -27.65 16.81
N PRO A 80 70.79 -27.20 15.56
CA PRO A 80 72.00 -27.45 14.82
C PRO A 80 73.26 -26.91 15.49
N LEU A 81 73.15 -25.65 16.07
CA LEU A 81 74.30 -25.06 16.78
C LEU A 81 74.71 -25.87 18.01
N ALA A 82 73.76 -26.33 18.82
CA ALA A 82 74.02 -27.19 19.97
C ALA A 82 74.69 -28.54 19.57
N LYS A 83 74.24 -29.14 18.44
CA LYS A 83 74.89 -30.36 17.88
C LYS A 83 76.32 -30.05 17.41
N LEU A 84 76.51 -28.94 16.69
CA LEU A 84 77.83 -28.55 16.19
C LEU A 84 78.82 -28.31 17.33
N ALA A 85 78.37 -27.67 18.43
CA ALA A 85 79.25 -27.50 19.59
C ALA A 85 79.72 -28.81 20.23
N LEU A 86 78.73 -29.69 20.49
CA LEU A 86 79.08 -31.01 21.04
C LEU A 86 79.97 -31.89 20.11
N LYS A 87 79.72 -31.77 18.79
CA LYS A 87 80.60 -32.44 17.79
C LYS A 87 81.99 -31.87 17.82
N GLY A 88 82.13 -30.52 17.91
CA GLY A 88 83.45 -29.90 18.06
C GLY A 88 84.16 -30.35 19.32
N ASP A 89 83.45 -30.45 20.46
CA ASP A 89 84.08 -30.99 21.70
C ASP A 89 84.53 -32.44 21.57
N ILE A 90 83.76 -33.27 20.84
CA ILE A 90 84.12 -34.64 20.55
C ILE A 90 85.39 -34.67 19.63
N ASP A 91 85.41 -33.90 18.55
CA ASP A 91 86.49 -33.83 17.59
C ASP A 91 87.83 -33.38 18.28
N ILE A 92 87.71 -32.37 19.17
CA ILE A 92 88.89 -31.88 19.98
C ILE A 92 89.37 -32.99 20.91
N ALA A 93 88.47 -33.66 21.62
CA ALA A 93 88.88 -34.74 22.53
C ALA A 93 89.46 -35.98 21.81
N GLU A 94 88.96 -36.30 20.62
CA GLU A 94 89.49 -37.35 19.77
C GLU A 94 90.95 -37.00 19.27
N GLU A 95 91.19 -35.76 18.92
CA GLU A 95 92.50 -35.23 18.53
C GLU A 95 93.52 -35.29 19.72
N GLU A 96 93.04 -34.94 20.91
CA GLU A 96 93.81 -34.99 22.12
C GLU A 96 94.16 -36.43 22.49
N ILE A 97 93.26 -37.37 22.34
CA ILE A 97 93.61 -38.84 22.50
C ILE A 97 94.72 -39.23 21.54
N LYS A 98 94.57 -38.91 20.28
CA LYS A 98 95.55 -39.25 19.28
C LYS A 98 96.92 -38.74 19.66
N ARG A 99 97.02 -37.48 20.08
CA ARG A 99 98.25 -36.88 20.58
C ARG A 99 98.83 -37.61 21.81
N ALA A 100 97.94 -37.95 22.76
CA ALA A 100 98.33 -38.68 23.98
C ALA A 100 98.73 -40.10 23.67
N GLU A 101 98.10 -40.78 22.71
CA GLU A 101 98.51 -42.11 22.23
C GLU A 101 99.89 -42.08 21.55
N ASP A 102 100.17 -41.08 20.66
CA ASP A 102 101.48 -40.87 20.04
C ASP A 102 102.55 -40.61 21.09
N ARG A 103 102.20 -39.81 22.09
CA ARG A 103 103.13 -39.56 23.25
C ARG A 103 103.36 -40.81 24.02
N LEU A 104 102.34 -41.57 24.39
CA LEU A 104 102.46 -42.84 25.09
C LEU A 104 103.37 -43.87 24.35
N VAL A 105 103.18 -43.97 23.02
CA VAL A 105 104.08 -44.79 22.20
C VAL A 105 105.55 -44.35 22.29
N SER A 106 105.78 -43.03 22.23
CA SER A 106 107.07 -42.45 22.39
C SER A 106 107.69 -42.66 23.78
N THR A 107 106.90 -42.44 24.86
CA THR A 107 107.30 -42.62 26.26
C THR A 107 107.58 -44.10 26.53
N LYS A 108 106.79 -45.06 26.01
CA LYS A 108 107.05 -46.51 26.10
C LYS A 108 108.32 -46.91 25.42
N LYS A 109 108.67 -46.32 24.24
CA LYS A 109 109.93 -46.54 23.55
C LYS A 109 111.13 -46.01 24.31
N LEU A 110 110.98 -44.83 24.96
CA LEU A 110 112.01 -44.22 25.83
C LEU A 110 112.21 -45.02 27.11
N ARG A 111 111.18 -45.60 27.69
CA ARG A 111 111.21 -46.43 28.87
C ARG A 111 112.03 -47.74 28.57
N THR A 112 111.86 -48.41 27.41
CA THR A 112 112.59 -49.58 27.02
C THR A 112 114.07 -49.25 26.86
N LYS A 113 114.44 -47.99 26.63
CA LYS A 113 115.82 -47.50 26.52
C LYS A 113 116.37 -46.96 27.86
N GLY A 114 115.59 -47.03 28.95
CA GLY A 114 115.97 -46.51 30.27
C GLY A 114 115.85 -44.99 30.46
N TYR A 115 115.25 -44.22 29.53
CA TYR A 115 115.19 -42.80 29.56
C TYR A 115 113.82 -42.22 30.03
N ALA A 116 112.81 -43.06 30.34
CA ALA A 116 111.56 -42.67 30.92
C ALA A 116 111.18 -43.60 32.09
N THR A 117 110.41 -43.10 33.06
CA THR A 117 109.93 -43.77 34.26
C THR A 117 108.60 -44.49 34.04
N ASP A 118 108.28 -45.51 34.86
CA ASP A 118 106.97 -46.16 34.85
C ASP A 118 105.83 -45.17 35.21
N LEU A 119 106.16 -44.18 36.02
CA LEU A 119 105.23 -43.13 36.42
C LEU A 119 104.77 -42.21 35.27
N GLU A 120 105.72 -41.91 34.34
CA GLU A 120 105.42 -41.15 33.09
C GLU A 120 104.55 -41.92 32.12
N VAL A 121 104.75 -43.24 31.99
CA VAL A 121 103.93 -44.12 31.15
C VAL A 121 102.49 -44.17 31.76
N GLN A 122 102.37 -44.35 33.09
CA GLN A 122 101.05 -44.31 33.80
C GLN A 122 100.36 -42.97 33.68
N ALA A 123 101.07 -41.81 33.69
CA ALA A 123 100.51 -40.49 33.53
C ALA A 123 99.93 -40.31 32.12
N ASP A 124 100.61 -40.78 31.03
CA ASP A 124 100.09 -40.76 29.70
C ASP A 124 98.87 -41.68 29.54
N GLU A 125 98.89 -42.91 30.13
CA GLU A 125 97.77 -43.85 30.11
C GLU A 125 96.58 -43.26 30.85
N LEU A 126 96.76 -42.58 31.96
CA LEU A 126 95.72 -41.90 32.68
C LEU A 126 95.12 -40.70 31.92
N THR A 127 96.00 -40.01 31.12
CA THR A 127 95.54 -38.91 30.25
C THR A 127 94.57 -39.43 29.14
N ILE A 128 95.01 -40.55 28.46
CA ILE A 128 94.13 -41.23 27.49
C ILE A 128 92.81 -41.65 28.11
N GLN A 129 92.88 -42.27 29.33
CA GLN A 129 91.66 -42.71 30.04
C GLN A 129 90.74 -41.53 30.34
N LYS A 130 91.26 -40.35 30.78
CA LYS A 130 90.51 -39.13 31.05
C LYS A 130 89.83 -38.63 29.77
N GLN A 131 90.53 -38.55 28.63
CA GLN A 131 89.97 -38.12 27.37
C GLN A 131 88.91 -39.08 26.81
N ASN A 132 89.11 -40.41 26.94
CA ASN A 132 88.11 -41.39 26.64
C ASN A 132 86.82 -41.25 27.44
N ASN A 133 86.95 -40.89 28.72
CA ASN A 133 85.81 -40.60 29.59
C ASN A 133 85.12 -39.34 29.15
N LEU A 134 85.83 -38.30 28.70
CA LEU A 134 85.23 -37.06 28.15
C LEU A 134 84.48 -37.34 26.83
N ILE A 135 85.08 -38.08 25.90
CA ILE A 135 84.36 -38.45 24.65
C ILE A 135 83.08 -39.22 25.00
N THR A 136 83.17 -40.19 25.91
CA THR A 136 82.00 -40.97 26.34
C THR A 136 80.91 -40.08 26.90
N LYS A 137 81.33 -39.10 27.73
CA LYS A 137 80.41 -38.09 28.24
C LYS A 137 79.74 -37.23 27.12
N TYR A 138 80.56 -36.69 26.21
CA TYR A 138 80.04 -35.87 25.13
C TYR A 138 79.20 -36.68 24.12
N ARG A 139 79.51 -37.90 23.81
CA ARG A 139 78.67 -38.79 23.00
C ARG A 139 77.32 -39.08 23.69
N LYS A 140 77.34 -39.30 25.01
CA LYS A 140 76.12 -39.46 25.76
C LYS A 140 75.26 -38.18 25.81
N GLN A 141 75.92 -37.01 25.90
CA GLN A 141 75.21 -35.72 25.83
C GLN A 141 74.66 -35.51 24.42
N MET A 142 75.35 -35.88 23.37
CA MET A 142 74.85 -35.81 21.98
C MET A 142 73.67 -36.78 21.79
N GLU A 143 73.69 -37.98 22.34
CA GLU A 143 72.61 -38.95 22.27
C GLU A 143 71.33 -38.36 23.01
N LEU A 144 71.52 -37.80 24.20
CA LEU A 144 70.46 -37.17 24.96
C LEU A 144 69.84 -35.99 24.19
N LEU A 145 70.69 -35.13 23.61
CA LEU A 145 70.28 -34.00 22.82
C LEU A 145 69.44 -34.41 21.60
N GLU A 146 69.96 -35.40 20.83
CA GLU A 146 69.28 -35.84 19.63
C GLU A 146 68.02 -36.64 19.86
N ARG A 147 68.04 -37.55 20.85
CA ARG A 147 66.96 -38.52 21.09
C ARG A 147 65.85 -37.98 21.93
N PHE A 148 66.13 -36.98 22.81
CA PHE A 148 65.16 -36.52 23.75
C PHE A 148 64.97 -34.99 23.69
N ASP A 149 66.02 -34.19 23.83
CA ASP A 149 65.88 -32.75 24.00
C ASP A 149 65.35 -32.06 22.71
N ILE A 150 65.93 -32.36 21.55
CA ILE A 150 65.51 -31.79 20.27
C ILE A 150 64.06 -32.19 19.92
N PRO A 151 63.68 -33.48 19.94
CA PRO A 151 62.30 -33.87 19.66
C PRO A 151 61.27 -33.30 20.67
N GLN A 152 61.64 -33.26 21.95
CA GLN A 152 60.77 -32.70 22.97
C GLN A 152 60.55 -31.22 22.77
N MET A 153 61.59 -30.42 22.55
CA MET A 153 61.49 -28.97 22.32
C MET A 153 60.82 -28.66 21.00
N THR A 154 61.11 -29.39 19.93
CA THR A 154 60.41 -29.25 18.65
C THR A 154 58.91 -29.48 18.83
N LYS A 155 58.49 -30.56 19.50
CA LYS A 155 57.13 -30.87 19.79
C LYS A 155 56.47 -29.78 20.65
N ARG A 156 57.23 -29.19 21.59
CA ARG A 156 56.74 -28.10 22.44
C ARG A 156 56.44 -26.85 21.60
N TYR A 157 57.36 -26.43 20.70
CA TYR A 157 57.14 -25.29 19.81
C TYR A 157 56.03 -25.56 18.81
N GLN A 158 55.93 -26.76 18.24
CA GLN A 158 54.83 -27.15 17.36
C GLN A 158 53.48 -27.09 18.08
N SER A 159 53.43 -27.57 19.34
CA SER A 159 52.18 -27.48 20.16
C SER A 159 51.80 -26.04 20.47
N LYS A 160 52.82 -25.19 20.78
CA LYS A 160 52.60 -23.76 21.00
C LYS A 160 52.02 -23.09 19.74
N LEU A 161 52.63 -23.36 18.58
CA LEU A 161 52.15 -22.85 17.28
C LEU A 161 50.71 -23.31 17.00
N ALA A 162 50.39 -24.59 17.20
CA ALA A 162 49.06 -25.13 17.01
C ALA A 162 48.03 -24.46 17.94
N GLN A 163 48.41 -24.21 19.18
CA GLN A 163 47.54 -23.51 20.15
C GLN A 163 47.27 -22.05 19.75
N VAL A 164 48.31 -21.33 19.31
CA VAL A 164 48.17 -19.92 18.89
C VAL A 164 47.32 -19.82 17.62
N ARG A 165 47.50 -20.73 16.63
CA ARG A 165 46.64 -20.79 15.43
C ARG A 165 45.18 -21.07 15.76
N VAL A 166 44.89 -21.91 16.76
CA VAL A 166 43.50 -22.12 17.23
C VAL A 166 42.96 -20.86 17.91
N SER A 167 43.83 -20.16 18.67
CA SER A 167 43.43 -18.89 19.31
C SER A 167 43.14 -17.81 18.28
N GLU A 168 43.96 -17.66 17.25
CA GLU A 168 43.75 -16.75 16.12
C GLU A 168 42.39 -16.98 15.46
N LYS A 169 42.12 -18.25 15.05
CA LYS A 169 40.83 -18.60 14.42
C LYS A 169 39.65 -18.26 15.31
N ARG A 170 39.74 -18.48 16.63
CA ARG A 170 38.69 -18.10 17.58
C ARG A 170 38.54 -16.60 17.69
N MET A 171 39.64 -15.84 17.62
CA MET A 171 39.61 -14.39 17.67
C MET A 171 38.90 -13.83 16.44
N ILE A 172 39.28 -14.27 15.24
CA ILE A 172 38.68 -13.87 13.96
C ILE A 172 37.15 -14.15 13.98
N GLU A 173 36.76 -15.36 14.40
CA GLU A 173 35.33 -15.69 14.46
C GLU A 173 34.57 -14.82 15.48
N LYS A 174 35.17 -14.56 16.63
CA LYS A 174 34.61 -13.64 17.63
C LYS A 174 34.48 -12.23 17.07
N SER A 175 35.52 -11.72 16.42
CA SER A 175 35.53 -10.42 15.76
C SER A 175 34.42 -10.29 14.73
N ARG A 176 34.26 -11.31 13.89
CA ARG A 176 33.19 -11.39 12.89
C ARG A 176 31.80 -11.31 13.54
N THR A 177 31.58 -12.11 14.58
CA THR A 177 30.29 -12.13 15.30
C THR A 177 29.97 -10.78 15.92
N ILE A 178 30.96 -10.09 16.50
CA ILE A 178 30.80 -8.76 17.07
C ILE A 178 30.39 -7.73 16.00
N VAL A 179 31.11 -7.72 14.87
CA VAL A 179 30.82 -6.80 13.76
C VAL A 179 29.43 -7.08 13.16
N GLU A 180 29.08 -8.34 12.96
CA GLU A 180 27.77 -8.76 12.44
C GLU A 180 26.62 -8.32 13.37
N SER A 181 26.72 -8.63 14.65
CA SER A 181 25.73 -8.20 15.65
C SER A 181 25.55 -6.68 15.72
N GLN A 182 26.66 -5.93 15.61
CA GLN A 182 26.61 -4.47 15.60
C GLN A 182 26.01 -3.93 14.30
N THR A 183 26.29 -4.58 13.15
CA THR A 183 25.70 -4.24 11.86
C THR A 183 24.19 -4.44 11.88
N GLU A 184 23.73 -5.57 12.41
CA GLU A 184 22.28 -5.80 12.61
C GLU A 184 21.63 -4.73 13.51
N THR A 185 22.37 -4.22 14.49
CA THR A 185 21.87 -3.15 15.35
C THR A 185 21.68 -1.86 14.56
N VAL A 186 22.65 -1.49 13.70
CA VAL A 186 22.53 -0.35 12.79
C VAL A 186 21.34 -0.53 11.85
N ASP A 187 21.17 -1.71 11.25
CA ASP A 187 20.06 -2.00 10.35
C ASP A 187 18.70 -1.88 11.05
N ARG A 188 18.58 -2.38 12.28
CA ARG A 188 17.36 -2.20 13.08
C ARG A 188 17.07 -0.73 13.39
N ARG A 189 18.10 0.07 13.73
CA ARG A 189 17.93 1.52 13.98
C ARG A 189 17.53 2.25 12.70
N LYS A 190 18.11 1.89 11.56
CA LYS A 190 17.76 2.43 10.24
C LYS A 190 16.31 2.14 9.86
N ALA A 191 15.87 0.90 10.05
CA ALA A 191 14.47 0.52 9.83
C ALA A 191 13.52 1.28 10.78
N GLY A 192 13.93 1.45 12.05
CA GLY A 192 13.18 2.25 13.02
C GLY A 192 13.05 3.71 12.62
N LEU A 193 14.11 4.33 12.14
CA LEU A 193 14.09 5.70 11.62
C LEU A 193 13.15 5.82 10.42
N GLN A 194 13.21 4.88 9.48
CA GLN A 194 12.32 4.89 8.31
C GLN A 194 10.85 4.83 8.74
N ALA A 195 10.51 3.97 9.68
CA ALA A 195 9.13 3.88 10.20
C ALA A 195 8.65 5.19 10.86
N GLN A 196 9.55 5.92 11.55
CA GLN A 196 9.21 7.23 12.12
C GLN A 196 9.02 8.29 11.03
N ARG A 197 9.83 8.27 9.98
CA ARG A 197 9.69 9.17 8.82
C ARG A 197 8.39 8.92 8.06
N ASP A 198 8.06 7.67 7.79
CA ASP A 198 6.81 7.29 7.10
C ASP A 198 5.58 7.78 7.89
N LYS A 199 5.65 7.68 9.22
CA LYS A 199 4.59 8.17 10.10
C LYS A 199 4.49 9.70 10.11
N LEU A 200 5.62 10.40 10.03
CA LEU A 200 5.65 11.85 9.91
C LEU A 200 5.03 12.28 8.58
N GLU A 201 5.41 11.66 7.48
CA GLU A 201 4.86 11.90 6.15
C GLU A 201 3.34 11.67 6.12
N LEU A 202 2.88 10.58 6.73
CA LEU A 202 1.45 10.30 6.86
C LEU A 202 0.69 11.46 7.55
N TYR A 203 1.24 11.99 8.65
CA TYR A 203 0.61 13.11 9.35
C TYR A 203 0.65 14.41 8.54
N GLN A 204 1.75 14.66 7.81
CA GLN A 204 1.88 15.81 6.91
C GLN A 204 0.86 15.74 5.78
N VAL A 205 0.70 14.58 5.14
CA VAL A 205 -0.32 14.34 4.11
C VAL A 205 -1.72 14.52 4.68
N GLN A 206 -1.97 14.05 5.92
CA GLN A 206 -3.26 14.27 6.57
C GLN A 206 -3.51 15.75 6.84
N LEU A 207 -2.50 16.52 7.21
CA LEU A 207 -2.63 17.96 7.43
C LEU A 207 -2.95 18.70 6.12
N ILE A 208 -2.31 18.35 5.02
CA ILE A 208 -2.63 18.91 3.70
C ILE A 208 -4.10 18.61 3.33
N LYS A 209 -4.57 17.40 3.61
CA LYS A 209 -5.95 16.98 3.36
C LYS A 209 -6.99 17.67 4.27
N THR A 210 -6.55 18.41 5.30
CA THR A 210 -7.51 19.26 6.08
C THR A 210 -7.96 20.48 5.31
N GLU A 211 -7.33 20.83 4.22
CA GLU A 211 -7.78 21.87 3.29
C GLU A 211 -8.38 21.21 2.06
N MET A 212 -9.69 21.26 1.94
CA MET A 212 -10.42 20.81 0.76
C MET A 212 -10.47 21.93 -0.27
N ARG A 213 -10.00 21.64 -1.48
CA ARG A 213 -10.02 22.57 -2.61
C ARG A 213 -10.96 22.08 -3.71
N ALA A 214 -11.54 23.01 -4.47
CA ALA A 214 -12.44 22.68 -5.56
C ALA A 214 -11.70 21.90 -6.66
N PRO A 215 -12.17 20.70 -7.05
CA PRO A 215 -11.60 19.92 -8.15
C PRO A 215 -12.02 20.45 -9.51
N GLN A 216 -13.16 21.15 -9.58
CA GLN A 216 -13.76 21.71 -10.82
C GLN A 216 -14.52 22.99 -10.48
N ASP A 217 -14.89 23.72 -11.53
CA ASP A 217 -15.82 24.85 -11.40
C ASP A 217 -17.19 24.35 -10.96
N GLY A 218 -17.88 25.12 -10.18
CA GLY A 218 -19.24 24.75 -9.81
C GLY A 218 -19.83 25.56 -8.67
N LEU A 219 -21.13 25.35 -8.49
CA LEU A 219 -21.89 25.90 -7.38
C LEU A 219 -21.65 25.03 -6.13
N VAL A 220 -21.21 25.66 -5.03
CA VAL A 220 -21.00 24.96 -3.77
C VAL A 220 -22.34 24.87 -3.00
N ILE A 221 -22.70 23.63 -2.68
CA ILE A 221 -23.86 23.32 -1.84
C ILE A 221 -23.36 22.55 -0.62
N PHE A 222 -23.77 22.94 0.60
CA PHE A 222 -23.49 22.14 1.77
C PHE A 222 -24.26 20.82 1.71
N ALA A 223 -23.55 19.72 1.89
CA ALA A 223 -24.15 18.40 1.89
C ALA A 223 -25.18 18.28 3.03
N ARG A 224 -26.26 17.58 2.75
CA ARG A 224 -27.28 17.27 3.77
C ARG A 224 -26.79 16.09 4.61
N SER A 225 -26.85 16.25 5.92
CA SER A 225 -26.62 15.13 6.83
C SER A 225 -27.73 14.10 6.63
N SER A 226 -27.37 12.89 6.23
CA SER A 226 -28.33 11.78 6.01
C SER A 226 -28.73 11.07 7.31
N SER A 227 -28.86 11.79 8.42
CA SER A 227 -29.40 11.21 9.64
C SER A 227 -30.89 10.97 9.50
N ARG A 228 -31.37 9.76 9.79
CA ARG A 228 -32.83 9.43 9.79
C ARG A 228 -33.70 10.29 10.66
N TYR A 229 -33.12 11.11 11.52
CA TYR A 229 -33.84 11.91 12.54
C TYR A 229 -33.65 13.41 12.40
N SER A 230 -32.82 13.92 11.50
CA SER A 230 -32.56 15.35 11.35
C SER A 230 -31.99 15.64 9.95
N GLU A 231 -32.77 16.34 9.14
CA GLU A 231 -32.27 17.02 7.95
C GLU A 231 -31.57 18.30 8.40
N SER A 232 -30.32 18.20 8.77
CA SER A 232 -29.50 19.35 9.15
C SER A 232 -28.39 19.52 8.15
N TYR A 233 -28.22 20.71 7.61
CA TYR A 233 -27.02 21.09 6.86
C TYR A 233 -25.83 21.14 7.81
N ILE A 234 -24.67 20.78 7.28
CA ILE A 234 -23.41 20.89 8.02
C ILE A 234 -23.14 22.38 8.27
N LYS A 235 -22.94 22.74 9.54
CA LYS A 235 -22.67 24.10 9.97
C LYS A 235 -21.19 24.31 10.26
N LEU A 236 -20.74 25.55 10.18
CA LEU A 236 -19.39 25.93 10.62
C LEU A 236 -19.18 25.49 12.09
N GLY A 237 -18.07 24.84 12.37
CA GLY A 237 -17.75 24.30 13.69
C GLY A 237 -18.36 22.93 14.01
N ALA A 238 -19.03 22.29 13.06
CA ALA A 238 -19.59 20.96 13.27
C ALA A 238 -18.49 19.87 13.26
N ASP A 239 -18.66 18.87 14.12
CA ASP A 239 -17.81 17.68 14.14
C ASP A 239 -18.10 16.78 12.93
N ILE A 240 -17.09 16.58 12.10
CA ILE A 240 -17.17 15.76 10.89
C ILE A 240 -16.47 14.43 11.11
N ARG A 241 -17.13 13.33 10.74
CA ARG A 241 -16.56 11.99 10.78
C ARG A 241 -16.11 11.55 9.39
N LYS A 242 -15.14 10.65 9.33
CA LYS A 242 -14.68 10.04 8.07
C LYS A 242 -15.86 9.41 7.31
N GLY A 243 -15.98 9.74 6.04
CA GLY A 243 -17.04 9.23 5.16
C GLY A 243 -18.28 10.12 5.07
N TYR A 244 -18.32 11.25 5.78
CA TYR A 244 -19.40 12.22 5.60
C TYR A 244 -19.10 13.14 4.41
N GLY A 245 -20.08 13.30 3.52
CA GLY A 245 -20.07 14.38 2.53
C GLY A 245 -20.21 15.73 3.22
N VAL A 246 -19.36 16.68 2.88
CA VAL A 246 -19.36 18.03 3.48
C VAL A 246 -19.93 19.04 2.50
N ILE A 247 -19.53 18.91 1.25
CA ILE A 247 -19.90 19.79 0.15
C ILE A 247 -20.25 18.95 -1.06
N ASP A 248 -21.32 19.33 -1.75
CA ASP A 248 -21.68 18.83 -3.05
C ASP A 248 -21.37 19.93 -4.09
N LEU A 249 -20.68 19.55 -5.15
CA LEU A 249 -20.42 20.39 -6.33
C LEU A 249 -21.19 19.80 -7.50
N PRO A 250 -22.49 20.11 -7.65
CA PRO A 250 -23.24 19.64 -8.81
C PRO A 250 -22.70 20.29 -10.08
N ASP A 251 -22.64 19.48 -11.13
CA ASP A 251 -22.45 20.00 -12.49
C ASP A 251 -23.78 20.65 -12.92
N VAL A 252 -23.74 21.94 -13.16
CA VAL A 252 -24.90 22.73 -13.58
C VAL A 252 -24.92 22.98 -15.09
N SER A 253 -23.97 22.43 -15.83
CA SER A 253 -23.89 22.56 -17.28
C SER A 253 -25.01 21.77 -18.00
N GLU A 254 -25.42 20.64 -17.41
CA GLU A 254 -26.52 19.82 -17.91
C GLU A 254 -27.61 19.68 -16.83
N LEU A 255 -28.82 20.07 -17.17
CA LEU A 255 -29.97 19.94 -16.26
C LEU A 255 -30.89 18.81 -16.71
N MET A 256 -31.42 18.08 -15.76
CA MET A 256 -32.46 17.08 -16.00
C MET A 256 -33.64 17.29 -15.06
N ALA A 257 -34.83 17.05 -15.57
CA ALA A 257 -36.05 16.98 -14.75
C ALA A 257 -36.29 15.54 -14.31
N VAL A 258 -36.35 15.30 -13.01
CA VAL A 258 -36.77 14.01 -12.45
C VAL A 258 -38.28 14.06 -12.20
N VAL A 259 -39.03 13.37 -13.03
CA VAL A 259 -40.47 13.33 -12.94
C VAL A 259 -40.97 11.97 -12.48
N GLN A 260 -42.01 11.97 -11.69
CA GLN A 260 -42.57 10.75 -11.13
C GLN A 260 -43.78 10.31 -11.92
N VAL A 261 -43.70 9.14 -12.55
CA VAL A 261 -44.76 8.59 -13.37
C VAL A 261 -45.44 7.43 -12.67
N HIS A 262 -46.77 7.48 -12.62
CA HIS A 262 -47.57 6.42 -12.01
C HIS A 262 -47.48 5.11 -12.76
N GLU A 263 -47.55 3.98 -12.06
CA GLU A 263 -47.43 2.61 -12.62
C GLU A 263 -48.34 2.37 -13.85
N SER A 264 -49.54 2.94 -13.85
CA SER A 264 -50.47 2.77 -14.97
C SER A 264 -49.95 3.28 -16.31
N TYR A 265 -49.03 4.24 -16.30
CA TYR A 265 -48.52 4.90 -17.50
C TYR A 265 -47.09 4.48 -17.83
N VAL A 266 -46.34 3.94 -16.88
CA VAL A 266 -44.90 3.62 -17.04
C VAL A 266 -44.63 2.65 -18.18
N ARG A 267 -45.54 1.70 -18.44
CA ARG A 267 -45.36 0.74 -19.54
C ARG A 267 -45.43 1.36 -20.94
N HIS A 268 -45.91 2.59 -21.06
CA HIS A 268 -45.94 3.36 -22.32
C HIS A 268 -44.69 4.20 -22.52
N LEU A 269 -43.88 4.32 -21.47
CA LEU A 269 -42.63 5.07 -21.53
C LEU A 269 -41.53 4.21 -22.11
N ARG A 270 -40.72 4.83 -22.95
CA ARG A 270 -39.49 4.28 -23.52
C ARG A 270 -38.42 5.35 -23.48
N ASN A 271 -37.20 4.95 -23.57
CA ASN A 271 -36.10 5.90 -23.79
C ASN A 271 -36.29 6.60 -25.14
N ASP A 272 -35.74 7.78 -25.28
CA ASP A 272 -35.77 8.64 -26.48
C ASP A 272 -37.16 9.21 -26.82
N LEU A 273 -38.15 9.14 -25.92
CA LEU A 273 -39.39 9.89 -26.08
C LEU A 273 -39.16 11.39 -25.89
N LYS A 274 -39.75 12.18 -26.78
CA LYS A 274 -39.76 13.63 -26.65
C LYS A 274 -40.60 14.07 -25.51
N ALA A 275 -40.15 15.09 -24.79
CA ALA A 275 -40.91 15.70 -23.69
C ALA A 275 -40.81 17.23 -23.77
N ILE A 276 -41.85 17.88 -23.23
CA ILE A 276 -41.85 19.33 -23.04
C ILE A 276 -41.77 19.56 -21.52
N VAL A 277 -40.68 20.20 -21.07
CA VAL A 277 -40.48 20.49 -19.65
C VAL A 277 -40.82 21.93 -19.38
N LYS A 278 -41.70 22.14 -18.37
CA LYS A 278 -42.08 23.45 -17.84
C LYS A 278 -41.55 23.56 -16.42
N ILE A 279 -40.77 24.59 -16.16
CA ILE A 279 -40.19 24.87 -14.85
C ILE A 279 -41.10 25.86 -14.13
N ASP A 280 -41.50 25.55 -12.90
CA ASP A 280 -42.49 26.39 -12.17
C ASP A 280 -41.97 27.82 -11.89
N SER A 281 -40.62 28.00 -11.85
CA SER A 281 -40.03 29.34 -11.72
C SER A 281 -39.98 30.13 -13.05
N LEU A 282 -40.24 29.47 -14.19
CA LEU A 282 -40.24 30.06 -15.53
C LEU A 282 -41.51 29.65 -16.31
N PRO A 283 -42.69 30.07 -15.87
CA PRO A 283 -43.97 29.54 -16.38
C PRO A 283 -44.25 29.84 -17.85
N GLU A 284 -43.60 30.85 -18.41
CA GLU A 284 -43.83 31.27 -19.79
C GLU A 284 -42.89 30.53 -20.79
N GLN A 285 -41.91 29.79 -20.27
CA GLN A 285 -40.92 29.11 -21.12
C GLN A 285 -41.16 27.61 -21.14
N GLU A 286 -41.12 27.02 -22.32
CA GLU A 286 -41.21 25.58 -22.53
C GLU A 286 -39.88 25.08 -23.08
N PHE A 287 -39.30 24.12 -22.37
CA PHE A 287 -38.01 23.53 -22.79
C PHE A 287 -38.24 22.17 -23.43
N LYS A 288 -37.58 21.90 -24.51
CA LYS A 288 -37.55 20.57 -25.13
C LYS A 288 -36.72 19.64 -24.23
N GLY A 289 -37.15 18.42 -24.13
CA GLY A 289 -36.43 17.40 -23.38
C GLY A 289 -36.61 16.03 -24.00
N VAL A 290 -35.73 15.11 -23.62
CA VAL A 290 -35.77 13.71 -24.06
C VAL A 290 -35.69 12.81 -22.85
N VAL A 291 -36.53 11.78 -22.82
CA VAL A 291 -36.51 10.74 -21.79
C VAL A 291 -35.30 9.87 -22.02
N ARG A 292 -34.32 9.89 -21.10
CA ARG A 292 -33.14 9.02 -21.20
C ARG A 292 -33.17 7.84 -20.25
N LEU A 293 -33.85 7.94 -19.12
CA LEU A 293 -33.90 6.88 -18.16
C LEU A 293 -35.31 6.77 -17.54
N VAL A 294 -35.85 5.58 -17.55
CA VAL A 294 -37.05 5.20 -16.76
C VAL A 294 -36.58 4.22 -15.71
N ALA A 295 -36.77 4.54 -14.42
CA ALA A 295 -36.34 3.67 -13.33
C ALA A 295 -37.00 2.30 -13.44
N PRO A 296 -36.24 1.17 -13.34
CA PRO A 296 -36.80 -0.16 -13.47
C PRO A 296 -37.62 -0.60 -12.25
N THR A 297 -37.50 0.12 -11.13
CA THR A 297 -38.20 -0.16 -9.88
C THR A 297 -38.90 1.08 -9.36
N PRO A 298 -40.08 0.92 -8.71
CA PRO A 298 -40.77 2.04 -8.14
C PRO A 298 -40.01 2.66 -6.95
N ASP A 299 -40.23 3.94 -6.69
CA ASP A 299 -39.70 4.61 -5.50
C ASP A 299 -40.31 3.98 -4.23
N GLN A 300 -39.47 3.30 -3.47
CA GLN A 300 -39.87 2.59 -2.25
C GLN A 300 -40.32 3.52 -1.14
N ARG A 301 -39.86 4.78 -1.08
CA ARG A 301 -40.19 5.73 -0.05
C ARG A 301 -41.67 6.15 -0.14
N ARG A 302 -42.13 6.48 -1.35
CA ARG A 302 -43.54 6.85 -1.57
C ARG A 302 -44.48 5.66 -1.47
N ARG A 303 -44.10 4.49 -1.91
CA ARG A 303 -44.85 3.25 -1.76
C ARG A 303 -45.16 2.95 -0.29
N TYR A 304 -44.21 3.22 0.61
CA TYR A 304 -44.38 3.00 2.05
C TYR A 304 -45.32 3.97 2.72
N TYR A 305 -45.27 5.25 2.32
CA TYR A 305 -46.09 6.33 2.97
C TYR A 305 -47.44 6.58 2.31
N GLU A 306 -47.55 6.48 0.99
CA GLU A 306 -48.71 6.89 0.22
C GLU A 306 -49.44 5.73 -0.48
N ASN A 307 -48.89 4.50 -0.43
CA ASN A 307 -49.39 3.31 -1.11
C ASN A 307 -49.55 3.49 -2.64
N ILE A 308 -48.78 4.41 -3.23
CA ILE A 308 -48.77 4.73 -4.65
C ILE A 308 -47.44 4.26 -5.27
N SER A 309 -47.52 3.48 -6.33
CA SER A 309 -46.33 3.05 -7.08
C SER A 309 -46.02 4.11 -8.15
N VAL A 310 -44.91 4.81 -7.96
CA VAL A 310 -44.38 5.80 -8.93
C VAL A 310 -42.99 5.42 -9.34
N TYR A 311 -42.64 5.68 -10.58
CA TYR A 311 -41.35 5.42 -11.19
C TYR A 311 -40.68 6.72 -11.53
N ASP A 312 -39.43 6.89 -11.08
CA ASP A 312 -38.63 8.04 -11.41
C ASP A 312 -38.21 7.98 -12.88
N THR A 313 -38.56 9.02 -13.61
CA THR A 313 -38.25 9.15 -15.03
C THR A 313 -37.39 10.39 -15.22
N HIS A 314 -36.22 10.19 -15.79
CA HIS A 314 -35.26 11.27 -16.02
C HIS A 314 -35.41 11.83 -17.43
N VAL A 315 -35.72 13.09 -17.50
CA VAL A 315 -35.88 13.85 -18.74
C VAL A 315 -34.75 14.86 -18.84
N TRP A 316 -33.83 14.65 -19.78
CA TRP A 316 -32.77 15.60 -20.09
C TRP A 316 -33.36 16.80 -20.83
N ILE A 317 -32.98 17.99 -20.40
CA ILE A 317 -33.41 19.23 -21.06
C ILE A 317 -32.40 19.53 -22.16
N GLU A 318 -32.88 19.64 -23.40
CA GLU A 318 -32.09 20.03 -24.56
C GLU A 318 -32.08 21.56 -24.63
N ASP A 319 -30.96 22.16 -24.20
CA ASP A 319 -30.80 23.63 -24.25
C ASP A 319 -30.05 24.04 -25.55
N GLU A 320 -30.68 23.78 -26.70
CA GLU A 320 -30.11 24.10 -28.02
C GLU A 320 -29.79 25.60 -28.23
N HIS A 321 -30.34 26.47 -27.42
CA HIS A 321 -30.24 27.94 -27.59
C HIS A 321 -29.72 28.68 -26.37
N ASN A 322 -29.15 27.96 -25.40
CA ASN A 322 -28.68 28.52 -24.11
C ASN A 322 -29.77 29.41 -23.42
N GLN A 323 -31.00 28.93 -23.45
CA GLN A 323 -32.16 29.63 -22.88
C GLN A 323 -32.35 29.43 -21.39
N LEU A 324 -31.64 28.47 -20.81
CA LEU A 324 -31.65 28.23 -19.36
C LEU A 324 -30.90 29.36 -18.66
N PRO A 325 -31.52 30.06 -17.74
CA PRO A 325 -30.87 31.11 -16.96
C PRO A 325 -29.69 30.49 -16.16
N GLN A 326 -28.54 31.14 -16.19
CA GLN A 326 -27.33 30.68 -15.46
C GLN A 326 -27.53 30.64 -13.92
N ASP A 327 -28.57 31.35 -13.42
CA ASP A 327 -28.94 31.40 -12.02
C ASP A 327 -30.03 30.38 -11.63
N LEU A 328 -30.43 29.50 -12.55
CA LEU A 328 -31.41 28.46 -12.27
C LEU A 328 -30.84 27.46 -11.26
N LYS A 329 -31.44 27.38 -10.11
CA LYS A 329 -30.97 26.51 -9.03
C LYS A 329 -31.48 25.09 -9.18
N PRO A 330 -30.62 24.07 -9.06
CA PRO A 330 -31.07 22.69 -8.92
C PRO A 330 -32.03 22.52 -7.75
N GLY A 331 -33.08 21.69 -7.94
CA GLY A 331 -34.09 21.43 -6.93
C GLY A 331 -35.37 22.26 -7.07
N VAL A 332 -35.50 23.09 -8.12
CA VAL A 332 -36.77 23.73 -8.49
C VAL A 332 -37.76 22.69 -9.00
N SER A 333 -39.06 22.95 -8.80
CA SER A 333 -40.14 22.09 -9.29
C SER A 333 -40.31 22.24 -10.80
N ALA A 334 -40.48 21.13 -11.48
CA ALA A 334 -40.72 21.06 -12.91
C ALA A 334 -41.83 20.06 -13.24
N ARG A 335 -42.54 20.31 -14.34
CA ARG A 335 -43.52 19.41 -14.92
C ARG A 335 -43.06 18.99 -16.32
N ALA A 336 -43.22 17.73 -16.67
CA ALA A 336 -42.89 17.24 -18.01
C ALA A 336 -44.14 16.65 -18.66
N GLU A 337 -44.39 17.10 -19.87
CA GLU A 337 -45.37 16.48 -20.78
C GLU A 337 -44.63 15.53 -21.72
N ILE A 338 -44.73 14.24 -21.48
CA ILE A 338 -44.04 13.23 -22.28
C ILE A 338 -44.93 12.80 -23.45
N VAL A 339 -44.44 12.93 -24.65
CA VAL A 339 -45.16 12.54 -25.87
C VAL A 339 -44.97 11.02 -26.07
N ILE A 340 -46.01 10.26 -25.77
CA ILE A 340 -45.99 8.79 -25.84
C ILE A 340 -46.10 8.32 -27.29
N ALA A 341 -46.90 9.00 -28.10
CA ALA A 341 -47.06 8.71 -29.50
C ALA A 341 -47.50 9.95 -30.26
N GLU A 342 -47.02 10.11 -31.45
CA GLU A 342 -47.42 11.13 -32.42
C GLU A 342 -48.12 10.39 -33.58
N LEU A 343 -49.43 10.66 -33.77
CA LEU A 343 -50.23 9.99 -34.77
C LEU A 343 -50.50 10.94 -35.93
N GLU A 344 -50.01 10.57 -37.10
CA GLU A 344 -50.25 11.35 -38.32
C GLU A 344 -51.41 10.77 -39.14
N ASN A 345 -52.18 11.62 -39.76
CA ASN A 345 -53.30 11.22 -40.67
C ASN A 345 -54.40 10.38 -39.99
N VAL A 346 -54.69 10.63 -38.71
CA VAL A 346 -55.75 9.95 -37.95
C VAL A 346 -57.03 10.74 -37.84
N LEU A 347 -58.16 10.06 -37.91
CA LEU A 347 -59.46 10.70 -37.64
C LEU A 347 -59.62 10.91 -36.13
N LYS A 348 -59.75 12.16 -35.72
CA LYS A 348 -59.86 12.52 -34.32
C LYS A 348 -61.18 13.31 -34.04
N ILE A 349 -61.79 13.01 -32.90
CA ILE A 349 -62.94 13.77 -32.42
C ILE A 349 -62.72 14.20 -30.96
N PRO A 350 -63.38 15.22 -30.45
CA PRO A 350 -63.32 15.58 -29.03
C PRO A 350 -63.80 14.39 -28.16
N VAL A 351 -63.08 14.12 -27.08
CA VAL A 351 -63.37 13.00 -26.16
C VAL A 351 -64.81 13.03 -25.66
N GLN A 352 -65.36 14.20 -25.44
CA GLN A 352 -66.71 14.40 -24.98
C GLN A 352 -67.81 13.93 -25.97
N CYS A 353 -67.45 13.70 -27.24
CA CYS A 353 -68.38 13.18 -28.26
C CYS A 353 -68.60 11.67 -28.13
N VAL A 354 -67.73 10.96 -27.43
CA VAL A 354 -67.81 9.50 -27.30
C VAL A 354 -68.58 9.11 -26.02
N THR A 355 -69.58 8.30 -26.16
CA THR A 355 -70.42 7.79 -25.05
C THR A 355 -70.39 6.28 -25.06
N THR A 356 -70.37 5.66 -23.88
CA THR A 356 -70.48 4.22 -23.75
C THR A 356 -71.97 3.81 -23.56
N ARG A 357 -72.50 3.03 -24.49
CA ARG A 357 -73.88 2.54 -24.42
C ARG A 357 -73.85 0.99 -24.53
N ARG A 358 -74.41 0.32 -23.51
CA ARG A 358 -74.43 -1.19 -23.45
C ARG A 358 -73.05 -1.83 -23.65
N GLY A 359 -71.97 -1.22 -23.15
CA GLY A 359 -70.57 -1.73 -23.26
C GLY A 359 -69.89 -1.42 -24.59
N GLN A 360 -70.54 -0.77 -25.54
CA GLN A 360 -69.95 -0.31 -26.80
C GLN A 360 -69.79 1.22 -26.79
N LYS A 361 -68.67 1.68 -27.39
CA LYS A 361 -68.45 3.16 -27.59
C LYS A 361 -69.21 3.59 -28.82
N VAL A 362 -70.02 4.63 -28.66
CA VAL A 362 -70.87 5.20 -29.74
C VAL A 362 -70.71 6.70 -29.83
N VAL A 363 -70.82 7.19 -31.02
CA VAL A 363 -70.82 8.64 -31.32
C VAL A 363 -72.11 9.03 -32.01
N GLN A 364 -72.68 10.16 -31.69
CA GLN A 364 -73.85 10.70 -32.35
C GLN A 364 -73.42 11.51 -33.57
N VAL A 365 -73.80 11.02 -34.74
CA VAL A 365 -73.48 11.62 -36.06
C VAL A 365 -74.76 12.23 -36.62
N LYS A 366 -74.63 13.47 -37.06
CA LYS A 366 -75.74 14.13 -37.76
C LYS A 366 -75.68 13.85 -39.27
N ARG A 367 -76.62 13.06 -39.78
CA ARG A 367 -76.80 12.82 -41.22
C ARG A 367 -78.10 13.46 -41.68
N GLY A 368 -78.00 14.64 -42.30
CA GLY A 368 -79.13 15.49 -42.63
C GLY A 368 -79.82 16.02 -41.37
N ASP A 369 -81.15 15.81 -41.21
CA ASP A 369 -81.91 16.25 -40.03
C ASP A 369 -81.99 15.19 -38.91
N ALA A 370 -81.48 13.97 -39.14
CA ALA A 370 -81.50 12.89 -38.16
C ALA A 370 -80.17 12.75 -37.45
N VAL A 371 -80.23 12.44 -36.12
CA VAL A 371 -79.04 12.10 -35.34
C VAL A 371 -79.02 10.61 -35.12
N GLU A 372 -77.99 9.94 -35.64
CA GLU A 372 -77.83 8.49 -35.58
C GLU A 372 -76.71 8.14 -34.61
N SER A 373 -76.87 7.09 -33.78
CA SER A 373 -75.84 6.58 -32.91
C SER A 373 -75.03 5.53 -33.65
N VAL A 374 -73.79 5.86 -34.01
CA VAL A 374 -72.89 4.96 -34.75
C VAL A 374 -71.90 4.35 -33.76
N PRO A 375 -71.80 3.01 -33.77
CA PRO A 375 -70.73 2.36 -32.96
C PRO A 375 -69.36 2.69 -33.59
N VAL A 376 -68.39 3.00 -32.71
CA VAL A 376 -67.05 3.39 -33.14
C VAL A 376 -65.99 2.55 -32.40
N GLU A 377 -64.95 2.21 -33.11
CA GLU A 377 -63.73 1.68 -32.51
C GLU A 377 -62.75 2.82 -32.26
N THR A 378 -62.33 2.96 -30.99
CA THR A 378 -61.45 4.07 -30.58
C THR A 378 -60.03 3.55 -30.39
N GLY A 379 -59.06 4.37 -30.83
CA GLY A 379 -57.66 4.15 -30.57
C GLY A 379 -57.13 4.91 -29.36
N GLN A 380 -56.02 5.57 -29.52
CA GLN A 380 -55.37 6.40 -28.49
C GLN A 380 -56.16 7.70 -28.23
N PHE A 381 -56.01 8.21 -27.03
CA PHE A 381 -56.70 9.47 -26.65
C PHE A 381 -55.79 10.36 -25.77
N ASN A 382 -56.05 11.63 -25.81
CA ASN A 382 -55.48 12.62 -24.89
C ASN A 382 -56.58 13.38 -24.18
N ALA A 383 -56.22 14.42 -23.41
CA ALA A 383 -57.20 15.22 -22.67
C ALA A 383 -58.26 15.90 -23.52
N ARG A 384 -58.06 16.06 -24.83
CA ARG A 384 -58.95 16.81 -25.72
C ARG A 384 -59.59 15.96 -26.82
N PHE A 385 -58.84 15.03 -27.40
CA PHE A 385 -59.21 14.24 -28.58
C PHE A 385 -59.04 12.75 -28.39
N ILE A 386 -59.84 11.98 -29.10
CA ILE A 386 -59.77 10.53 -29.21
C ILE A 386 -59.67 10.12 -30.69
N GLU A 387 -58.77 9.20 -30.98
CA GLU A 387 -58.63 8.59 -32.30
C GLU A 387 -59.82 7.67 -32.56
N ILE A 388 -60.35 7.76 -33.77
CA ILE A 388 -61.37 6.83 -34.25
C ILE A 388 -60.73 5.97 -35.36
N ARG A 389 -60.68 4.66 -35.12
CA ARG A 389 -60.12 3.70 -36.08
C ARG A 389 -61.18 3.24 -37.11
N GLU A 390 -62.36 2.96 -36.61
CA GLU A 390 -63.50 2.53 -37.45
C GLU A 390 -64.79 3.16 -36.99
N GLY A 391 -65.74 3.31 -37.93
CA GLY A 391 -67.11 3.71 -37.67
C GLY A 391 -67.45 5.16 -38.10
N LEU A 392 -66.47 6.01 -38.40
CA LEU A 392 -66.72 7.38 -38.91
C LEU A 392 -65.89 7.63 -40.17
N ALA A 393 -66.42 8.54 -41.02
CA ALA A 393 -65.67 9.06 -42.20
C ALA A 393 -65.25 10.50 -41.98
N ALA A 394 -64.18 10.91 -42.68
CA ALA A 394 -63.74 12.30 -42.64
C ALA A 394 -64.81 13.24 -43.19
N GLY A 395 -65.20 14.25 -42.41
CA GLY A 395 -66.26 15.17 -42.74
C GLY A 395 -67.58 14.90 -42.03
N ASP A 396 -67.74 13.79 -41.28
CA ASP A 396 -68.95 13.53 -40.49
C ASP A 396 -69.11 14.56 -39.37
N GLN A 397 -70.32 15.11 -39.24
CA GLN A 397 -70.65 16.05 -38.17
C GLN A 397 -71.02 15.30 -36.89
N VAL A 398 -70.22 15.43 -35.83
CA VAL A 398 -70.46 14.76 -34.54
C VAL A 398 -71.00 15.73 -33.51
N SER A 399 -71.92 15.24 -32.67
CA SER A 399 -72.53 16.06 -31.62
C SER A 399 -71.62 16.16 -30.41
N LEU A 400 -71.38 17.37 -29.91
CA LEU A 400 -70.54 17.65 -28.70
C LEU A 400 -71.29 17.27 -27.39
N SER A 401 -72.62 17.16 -27.43
CA SER A 401 -73.44 16.79 -26.26
C SER A 401 -74.35 15.64 -26.62
N PRO A 402 -74.00 14.41 -26.31
CA PRO A 402 -74.91 13.30 -26.53
C PRO A 402 -76.16 13.45 -25.63
N GLN A 403 -77.28 13.71 -26.26
CA GLN A 403 -78.58 13.72 -25.54
C GLN A 403 -78.84 12.30 -25.04
N ILE A 404 -78.81 12.11 -23.72
CA ILE A 404 -79.32 10.89 -23.12
C ILE A 404 -80.84 10.91 -23.33
N ALA A 405 -81.33 10.17 -24.35
CA ALA A 405 -82.73 9.97 -24.57
C ALA A 405 -83.30 9.31 -23.29
N ARG A 406 -83.97 10.11 -22.50
CA ARG A 406 -84.84 9.63 -21.39
C ARG A 406 -85.91 8.78 -22.02
N SER A 407 -85.93 7.48 -21.87
CA SER A 407 -87.01 6.61 -22.19
C SER A 407 -88.17 6.96 -21.26
N SER A 408 -89.19 7.66 -21.76
CA SER A 408 -90.45 7.79 -21.12
C SER A 408 -91.14 6.43 -21.07
N LYS A 409 -91.09 5.73 -19.98
CA LYS A 409 -92.11 4.76 -19.60
C LYS A 409 -93.07 5.45 -18.66
N SER A 410 -94.22 5.91 -19.24
CA SER A 410 -95.47 6.04 -18.54
C SER A 410 -95.94 4.67 -18.07
N ASP A 411 -96.12 4.44 -16.80
CA ASP A 411 -97.11 3.47 -16.36
C ASP A 411 -97.94 4.02 -15.19
N LYS A 412 -99.21 4.13 -15.49
CA LYS A 412 -100.25 4.43 -14.56
C LYS A 412 -100.55 3.14 -13.82
N SER A 413 -100.76 3.19 -12.55
CA SER A 413 -101.88 2.57 -11.84
C SER A 413 -101.60 2.70 -10.32
N LYS A 414 -102.47 3.52 -9.70
CA LYS A 414 -103.55 3.16 -8.80
C LYS A 414 -103.17 2.49 -7.49
N THR A 415 -103.31 3.22 -6.44
CA THR A 415 -104.45 3.07 -5.50
C THR A 415 -104.18 2.27 -4.23
N GLN A 416 -104.41 2.89 -3.14
CA GLN A 416 -105.02 2.44 -1.86
C GLN A 416 -104.16 1.82 -0.76
N ALA A 417 -104.09 2.61 0.28
CA ALA A 417 -104.67 2.27 1.63
C ALA A 417 -103.88 1.26 2.50
N ARG A 418 -103.23 1.63 3.51
CA ARG A 418 -103.66 1.76 4.91
C ARG A 418 -102.52 2.31 5.74
#